data_bf561c313c3211beb1bc494eeaf12042
#
_entry.id   bf561c313c3211beb1bc494eeaf12042
#
_cell.length_a   1.000
_cell.length_b   1.000
_cell.length_c   1.000
_cell.angle_alpha   90.00
_cell.angle_beta   90.00
_cell.angle_gamma   90.00
#
_symmetry.space_group_name_H-M   'P 1'
#
loop_
_entity.id
_entity.type
_entity.pdbx_description
1 polymer ?
#
loop_
_entity_poly.entity_id
_entity_poly.type
_entity_poly.pdbx_seq_one_letter_code
_entity_poly.pdbx_strand_id
1 'polypeptide(L)'
;VLAGCLAGEAPNLSLIHRLVELDCSSALFRIVVEGLADRFEPRLCDAYADLFSAVLERVIPGLKGLRSRYERIRQPRACTLNAERVYVLSRVTLGADIAITSVFLDAAKRRFPGAEIFLAGSAKAAELFAADPRIRHFPLTYPRTGTLQERLSTWTHFEHPGSIVIDPDSRLTQLGLLPVCDDERYFFFESRAYGGESRANLTMLARRWAREVFGVNARSYIAPERVSERADIAVSFGVGENPAKRVDGGFEADLLAILARRAPTLIVDKGAGGDEAERVDRAIEASGASNITTWNGSFAGFASIVSRAGFYAGYDSAGQHAAAASGTPQVTIFRGHVNERMLQRWRPSGRRVRVLKHLEPEKLLRVIAKLP
;
A
#
# COMPACT_ATOMS: atom_id res chain seq x y z
N VAL A 1 -18.29 5.20 -18.21
CA VAL A 1 -18.03 3.88 -17.60
C VAL A 1 -18.09 3.98 -16.08
N LEU A 2 -17.17 4.71 -15.41
CA LEU A 2 -17.14 4.77 -13.95
C LEU A 2 -18.48 5.23 -13.35
N ALA A 3 -19.10 6.29 -13.89
CA ALA A 3 -20.38 6.81 -13.38
C ALA A 3 -21.49 5.74 -13.43
N GLY A 4 -21.59 4.98 -14.52
CA GLY A 4 -22.57 3.88 -14.62
C GLY A 4 -22.30 2.78 -13.58
N CYS A 5 -21.05 2.34 -13.43
CA CYS A 5 -20.68 1.35 -12.40
C CYS A 5 -21.02 1.83 -10.98
N LEU A 6 -20.79 3.12 -10.68
CA LEU A 6 -21.14 3.71 -9.40
C LEU A 6 -22.66 3.76 -9.17
N ALA A 7 -23.44 3.93 -10.23
CA ALA A 7 -24.90 3.87 -10.20
C ALA A 7 -25.45 2.42 -10.13
N GLY A 8 -24.58 1.41 -10.20
CA GLY A 8 -24.98 0.00 -10.17
C GLY A 8 -25.27 -0.60 -11.55
N GLU A 9 -24.94 0.10 -12.62
CA GLU A 9 -25.06 -0.40 -13.98
C GLU A 9 -23.91 -1.36 -14.29
N ALA A 10 -24.17 -2.33 -15.17
CA ALA A 10 -23.12 -3.20 -15.70
C ALA A 10 -22.09 -2.40 -16.50
N PRO A 11 -20.80 -2.78 -16.48
CA PRO A 11 -19.77 -2.11 -17.25
C PRO A 11 -20.09 -2.09 -18.74
N ASN A 12 -20.04 -0.89 -19.35
CA ASN A 12 -20.26 -0.76 -20.80
C ASN A 12 -19.00 -1.21 -21.56
N LEU A 13 -18.98 -2.45 -21.99
CA LEU A 13 -17.83 -3.07 -22.66
C LEU A 13 -17.49 -2.40 -23.99
N SER A 14 -18.45 -1.86 -24.73
CA SER A 14 -18.17 -1.16 -25.99
C SER A 14 -17.34 0.10 -25.78
N LEU A 15 -17.65 0.88 -24.73
CA LEU A 15 -16.85 2.04 -24.36
C LEU A 15 -15.46 1.64 -23.87
N ILE A 16 -15.33 0.52 -23.18
CA ILE A 16 -14.04 0.01 -22.72
C ILE A 16 -13.18 -0.42 -23.90
N HIS A 17 -13.74 -1.20 -24.85
CA HIS A 17 -13.02 -1.59 -26.06
C HIS A 17 -12.50 -0.38 -26.82
N ARG A 18 -13.31 0.68 -26.92
CA ARG A 18 -12.89 1.93 -27.56
C ARG A 18 -11.76 2.64 -26.80
N LEU A 19 -11.77 2.63 -25.47
CA LEU A 19 -10.66 3.17 -24.66
C LEU A 19 -9.37 2.39 -24.89
N VAL A 20 -9.44 1.07 -25.05
CA VAL A 20 -8.29 0.21 -25.35
C VAL A 20 -7.78 0.48 -26.77
N GLU A 21 -8.66 0.56 -27.77
CA GLU A 21 -8.31 0.82 -29.17
C GLU A 21 -7.67 2.20 -29.39
N LEU A 22 -8.08 3.20 -28.63
CA LEU A 22 -7.53 4.56 -28.66
C LEU A 22 -6.32 4.75 -27.75
N ASP A 23 -5.81 3.68 -27.15
CA ASP A 23 -4.71 3.70 -26.15
C ASP A 23 -4.92 4.74 -25.03
N CYS A 24 -6.19 4.87 -24.58
CA CYS A 24 -6.54 5.74 -23.46
C CYS A 24 -6.19 5.11 -22.10
N SER A 25 -5.03 4.49 -21.99
CA SER A 25 -4.58 3.76 -20.79
C SER A 25 -4.61 4.62 -19.53
N SER A 26 -4.21 5.88 -19.62
CA SER A 26 -4.28 6.80 -18.49
C SER A 26 -5.72 6.97 -17.96
N ALA A 27 -6.70 7.17 -18.84
CA ALA A 27 -8.10 7.28 -18.45
C ALA A 27 -8.64 5.96 -17.88
N LEU A 28 -8.29 4.81 -18.49
CA LEU A 28 -8.68 3.50 -18.01
C LEU A 28 -8.17 3.25 -16.59
N PHE A 29 -6.89 3.48 -16.34
CA PHE A 29 -6.30 3.17 -15.03
C PHE A 29 -6.62 4.21 -13.96
N ARG A 30 -6.39 5.51 -14.23
CA ARG A 30 -6.53 6.57 -13.22
C ARG A 30 -7.97 6.95 -12.90
N ILE A 31 -8.88 6.83 -13.87
CA ILE A 31 -10.29 7.18 -13.66
C ILE A 31 -11.11 5.93 -13.35
N VAL A 32 -11.05 4.91 -14.21
CA VAL A 32 -11.96 3.76 -14.07
C VAL A 32 -11.45 2.78 -13.03
N VAL A 33 -10.23 2.27 -13.20
CA VAL A 33 -9.68 1.21 -12.32
C VAL A 33 -9.51 1.73 -10.88
N GLU A 34 -8.88 2.89 -10.69
CA GLU A 34 -8.70 3.48 -9.35
C GLU A 34 -10.03 3.91 -8.75
N GLY A 35 -10.93 4.51 -9.55
CA GLY A 35 -12.26 4.89 -9.10
C GLY A 35 -13.13 3.72 -8.63
N LEU A 36 -12.94 2.51 -9.15
CA LEU A 36 -13.59 1.29 -8.67
C LEU A 36 -12.86 0.70 -7.45
N ALA A 37 -11.52 0.67 -7.49
CA ALA A 37 -10.70 0.01 -6.48
C ALA A 37 -10.67 0.73 -5.12
N ASP A 38 -10.57 2.07 -5.12
CA ASP A 38 -10.29 2.86 -3.91
C ASP A 38 -11.52 3.05 -2.99
N ARG A 39 -12.68 2.63 -3.42
CA ARG A 39 -13.91 2.67 -2.62
C ARG A 39 -14.07 1.51 -1.66
N PHE A 40 -13.36 0.40 -1.90
CA PHE A 40 -13.45 -0.82 -1.08
C PHE A 40 -14.86 -1.40 -0.97
N GLU A 41 -15.68 -1.20 -1.98
CA GLU A 41 -17.04 -1.73 -2.05
C GLU A 41 -17.03 -3.06 -2.83
N PRO A 42 -17.53 -4.19 -2.27
CA PRO A 42 -17.51 -5.50 -2.93
C PRO A 42 -18.12 -5.49 -4.34
N ARG A 43 -19.27 -4.81 -4.51
CA ARG A 43 -19.93 -4.70 -5.83
C ARG A 43 -19.05 -4.01 -6.89
N LEU A 44 -18.17 -3.09 -6.49
CA LEU A 44 -17.25 -2.42 -7.41
C LEU A 44 -16.05 -3.30 -7.76
N CYS A 45 -15.69 -4.25 -6.88
CA CYS A 45 -14.71 -5.29 -7.21
C CYS A 45 -15.26 -6.22 -8.29
N ASP A 46 -16.55 -6.57 -8.22
CA ASP A 46 -17.22 -7.36 -9.24
C ASP A 46 -17.28 -6.63 -10.58
N ALA A 47 -17.70 -5.35 -10.57
CA ALA A 47 -17.69 -4.51 -11.76
C ALA A 47 -16.25 -4.36 -12.36
N TYR A 48 -15.24 -4.25 -11.53
CA TYR A 48 -13.84 -4.27 -11.98
C TYR A 48 -13.48 -5.60 -12.63
N ALA A 49 -13.84 -6.73 -12.01
CA ALA A 49 -13.53 -8.06 -12.53
C ALA A 49 -14.23 -8.32 -13.87
N ASP A 50 -15.50 -7.93 -14.00
CA ASP A 50 -16.25 -8.03 -15.25
C ASP A 50 -15.59 -7.22 -16.38
N LEU A 51 -15.30 -5.97 -16.08
CA LEU A 51 -14.70 -5.03 -17.03
C LEU A 51 -13.29 -5.46 -17.45
N PHE A 52 -12.41 -5.71 -16.47
CA PHE A 52 -10.99 -5.90 -16.78
C PHE A 52 -10.70 -7.32 -17.30
N SER A 53 -11.51 -8.32 -16.96
CA SER A 53 -11.46 -9.64 -17.63
C SER A 53 -11.70 -9.50 -19.12
N ALA A 54 -12.73 -8.75 -19.53
CA ALA A 54 -13.01 -8.52 -20.94
C ALA A 54 -11.88 -7.77 -21.67
N VAL A 55 -11.24 -6.80 -20.99
CA VAL A 55 -10.05 -6.11 -21.54
C VAL A 55 -8.92 -7.09 -21.77
N LEU A 56 -8.56 -7.90 -20.76
CA LEU A 56 -7.44 -8.84 -20.82
C LEU A 56 -7.67 -9.94 -21.88
N GLU A 57 -8.88 -10.52 -21.93
CA GLU A 57 -9.24 -11.54 -22.91
C GLU A 57 -9.21 -11.03 -24.36
N ARG A 58 -9.40 -9.72 -24.57
CA ARG A 58 -9.27 -9.09 -25.88
C ARG A 58 -7.81 -8.80 -26.25
N VAL A 59 -7.01 -8.36 -25.27
CA VAL A 59 -5.64 -7.84 -25.51
C VAL A 59 -4.60 -8.96 -25.50
N ILE A 60 -4.80 -9.99 -24.70
CA ILE A 60 -3.85 -11.11 -24.57
C ILE A 60 -4.41 -12.34 -25.25
N PRO A 61 -3.84 -12.75 -26.42
CA PRO A 61 -4.29 -13.95 -27.13
C PRO A 61 -4.22 -15.20 -26.24
N GLY A 62 -5.26 -16.01 -26.27
CA GLY A 62 -5.32 -17.29 -25.55
C GLY A 62 -5.85 -17.20 -24.10
N LEU A 63 -5.94 -16.03 -23.49
CA LEU A 63 -6.59 -15.89 -22.19
C LEU A 63 -8.11 -15.95 -22.36
N LYS A 64 -8.75 -16.82 -21.59
CA LYS A 64 -10.21 -16.99 -21.57
C LYS A 64 -10.67 -17.41 -20.18
N GLY A 65 -11.93 -17.06 -19.84
CA GLY A 65 -12.56 -17.48 -18.59
C GLY A 65 -11.98 -16.81 -17.34
N LEU A 66 -11.34 -15.65 -17.49
CA LEU A 66 -10.70 -14.92 -16.37
C LEU A 66 -11.71 -14.55 -15.29
N ARG A 67 -12.93 -14.18 -15.66
CA ARG A 67 -13.98 -13.85 -14.69
C ARG A 67 -14.36 -15.06 -13.82
N SER A 68 -14.53 -16.22 -14.44
CA SER A 68 -14.84 -17.47 -13.71
C SER A 68 -13.67 -17.93 -12.84
N ARG A 69 -12.43 -17.75 -13.33
CA ARG A 69 -11.23 -17.98 -12.54
C ARG A 69 -11.20 -17.08 -11.31
N TYR A 70 -11.46 -15.77 -11.47
CA TYR A 70 -11.48 -14.80 -10.39
C TYR A 70 -12.45 -15.19 -9.27
N GLU A 71 -13.66 -15.68 -9.60
CA GLU A 71 -14.63 -16.15 -8.61
C GLU A 71 -14.12 -17.32 -7.78
N ARG A 72 -13.36 -18.23 -8.39
CA ARG A 72 -12.78 -19.37 -7.65
C ARG A 72 -11.66 -18.95 -6.72
N ILE A 73 -10.71 -18.13 -7.21
CA ILE A 73 -9.50 -17.77 -6.45
C ILE A 73 -9.74 -16.75 -5.34
N ARG A 74 -10.79 -15.92 -5.44
CA ARG A 74 -11.12 -14.91 -4.42
C ARG A 74 -11.62 -15.50 -3.11
N GLN A 75 -12.10 -16.75 -3.15
CA GLN A 75 -12.58 -17.43 -1.96
C GLN A 75 -11.41 -17.94 -1.13
N PRO A 76 -11.30 -17.54 0.15
CA PRO A 76 -10.24 -18.05 1.03
C PRO A 76 -10.35 -19.57 1.14
N ARG A 77 -9.24 -20.26 1.01
CA ARG A 77 -9.13 -21.71 1.20
C ARG A 77 -7.90 -22.06 2.03
N ALA A 78 -8.02 -23.05 2.89
CA ALA A 78 -6.89 -23.49 3.71
C ALA A 78 -5.75 -24.04 2.82
N CYS A 79 -4.54 -23.62 3.10
CA CYS A 79 -3.34 -24.11 2.41
C CYS A 79 -2.86 -25.42 3.04
N THR A 80 -3.09 -26.53 2.36
CA THR A 80 -2.60 -27.87 2.74
C THR A 80 -1.27 -28.22 2.07
N LEU A 81 -0.77 -27.36 1.19
CA LEU A 81 0.42 -27.61 0.41
C LEU A 81 1.70 -27.36 1.22
N ASN A 82 2.76 -28.07 0.83
CA ASN A 82 4.13 -27.71 1.13
C ASN A 82 4.70 -26.85 0.01
N ALA A 83 5.70 -26.04 0.31
CA ALA A 83 6.39 -25.21 -0.66
C ALA A 83 7.89 -25.22 -0.44
N GLU A 84 8.65 -25.28 -1.52
CA GLU A 84 10.09 -25.05 -1.55
C GLU A 84 10.40 -23.58 -1.76
N ARG A 85 9.52 -22.87 -2.50
CA ARG A 85 9.58 -21.43 -2.78
C ARG A 85 8.22 -20.78 -2.59
N VAL A 86 8.24 -19.59 -2.00
CA VAL A 86 7.04 -18.78 -1.82
C VAL A 86 7.31 -17.39 -2.39
N TYR A 87 6.54 -17.01 -3.39
CA TYR A 87 6.55 -15.67 -3.95
C TYR A 87 5.41 -14.86 -3.33
N VAL A 88 5.76 -13.78 -2.62
CA VAL A 88 4.79 -12.80 -2.12
C VAL A 88 4.87 -11.57 -3.00
N LEU A 89 3.78 -11.24 -3.67
CA LEU A 89 3.77 -10.11 -4.60
C LEU A 89 3.71 -8.77 -3.87
N SER A 90 4.47 -7.79 -4.34
CA SER A 90 4.35 -6.40 -3.90
C SER A 90 3.01 -5.81 -4.37
N ARG A 91 2.42 -4.95 -3.55
CA ARG A 91 1.26 -4.13 -3.96
C ARG A 91 1.64 -2.89 -4.78
N VAL A 92 2.92 -2.75 -5.10
CA VAL A 92 3.46 -1.66 -5.93
C VAL A 92 3.45 -0.28 -5.25
N THR A 93 3.00 -0.20 -4.01
CA THR A 93 3.07 1.02 -3.19
C THR A 93 3.67 0.71 -1.82
N LEU A 94 4.66 1.49 -1.39
CA LEU A 94 5.41 1.22 -0.16
C LEU A 94 4.51 1.13 1.09
N GLY A 95 3.52 2.02 1.21
CA GLY A 95 2.57 1.97 2.33
C GLY A 95 1.74 0.69 2.35
N ALA A 96 1.28 0.22 1.19
CA ALA A 96 0.54 -1.04 1.09
C ALA A 96 1.45 -2.25 1.31
N ASP A 97 2.71 -2.19 0.86
CA ASP A 97 3.68 -3.26 1.11
C ASP A 97 3.97 -3.41 2.61
N ILE A 98 4.04 -2.30 3.34
CA ILE A 98 4.19 -2.36 4.80
C ILE A 98 2.91 -2.84 5.48
N ALA A 99 1.74 -2.31 5.09
CA ALA A 99 0.49 -2.61 5.77
C ALA A 99 -0.04 -4.02 5.51
N ILE A 100 0.22 -4.57 4.33
CA ILE A 100 -0.41 -5.81 3.84
C ILE A 100 0.63 -6.85 3.42
N THR A 101 1.50 -6.53 2.43
CA THR A 101 2.49 -7.49 1.89
C THR A 101 3.39 -8.03 2.99
N SER A 102 3.82 -7.19 3.94
CA SER A 102 4.64 -7.61 5.08
C SER A 102 3.96 -8.65 5.97
N VAL A 103 2.63 -8.59 6.12
CA VAL A 103 1.88 -9.61 6.87
C VAL A 103 2.02 -10.97 6.18
N PHE A 104 1.99 -11.00 4.85
CA PHE A 104 2.14 -12.24 4.09
C PHE A 104 3.57 -12.75 4.03
N LEU A 105 4.57 -11.85 4.05
CA LEU A 105 5.97 -12.24 4.24
C LEU A 105 6.16 -12.91 5.62
N ASP A 106 5.60 -12.35 6.68
CA ASP A 106 5.64 -12.97 8.02
C ASP A 106 4.84 -14.30 8.06
N ALA A 107 3.69 -14.35 7.39
CA ALA A 107 2.89 -15.58 7.29
C ALA A 107 3.65 -16.69 6.53
N ALA A 108 4.28 -16.36 5.41
CA ALA A 108 5.08 -17.29 4.63
C ALA A 108 6.25 -17.88 5.45
N LYS A 109 7.00 -17.02 6.17
CA LYS A 109 8.08 -17.47 7.05
C LYS A 109 7.62 -18.46 8.13
N ARG A 110 6.43 -18.22 8.70
CA ARG A 110 5.85 -19.08 9.77
C ARG A 110 5.28 -20.38 9.25
N ARG A 111 4.62 -20.33 8.10
CA ARG A 111 3.96 -21.50 7.50
C ARG A 111 4.94 -22.42 6.78
N PHE A 112 5.99 -21.85 6.19
CA PHE A 112 6.97 -22.55 5.38
C PHE A 112 8.40 -22.28 5.89
N PRO A 113 8.80 -22.80 7.07
CA PRO A 113 10.08 -22.47 7.69
C PRO A 113 11.30 -22.90 6.87
N GLY A 114 11.17 -23.95 6.06
CA GLY A 114 12.23 -24.45 5.17
C GLY A 114 12.25 -23.84 3.75
N ALA A 115 11.23 -23.06 3.37
CA ALA A 115 11.14 -22.51 2.03
C ALA A 115 12.00 -21.26 1.83
N GLU A 116 12.43 -21.05 0.57
CA GLU A 116 12.93 -19.76 0.10
C GLU A 116 11.75 -18.80 -0.08
N ILE A 117 11.82 -17.61 0.53
CA ILE A 117 10.74 -16.62 0.46
C ILE A 117 11.20 -15.41 -0.33
N PHE A 118 10.45 -15.09 -1.38
CA PHE A 118 10.74 -13.99 -2.28
C PHE A 118 9.67 -12.90 -2.16
N LEU A 119 10.13 -11.65 -2.01
CA LEU A 119 9.30 -10.48 -2.31
C LEU A 119 9.44 -10.18 -3.81
N ALA A 120 8.37 -10.39 -4.57
CA ALA A 120 8.33 -10.10 -5.99
C ALA A 120 7.83 -8.65 -6.21
N GLY A 121 8.73 -7.77 -6.61
CA GLY A 121 8.42 -6.34 -6.76
C GLY A 121 9.63 -5.47 -7.02
N SER A 122 9.48 -4.16 -6.83
CA SER A 122 10.55 -3.19 -7.06
C SER A 122 11.67 -3.26 -6.01
N ALA A 123 12.86 -2.77 -6.35
CA ALA A 123 13.97 -2.63 -5.41
C ALA A 123 13.58 -1.79 -4.19
N LYS A 124 12.83 -0.69 -4.38
CA LYS A 124 12.32 0.16 -3.27
C LYS A 124 11.45 -0.60 -2.28
N ALA A 125 10.66 -1.57 -2.74
CA ALA A 125 9.88 -2.43 -1.85
C ALA A 125 10.77 -3.43 -1.11
N ALA A 126 11.79 -3.99 -1.78
CA ALA A 126 12.73 -4.93 -1.18
C ALA A 126 13.62 -4.28 -0.10
N GLU A 127 14.03 -3.03 -0.28
CA GLU A 127 14.79 -2.26 0.72
C GLU A 127 14.10 -2.20 2.10
N LEU A 128 12.77 -2.25 2.14
CA LEU A 128 12.01 -2.27 3.40
C LEU A 128 12.27 -3.54 4.24
N PHE A 129 12.82 -4.58 3.64
CA PHE A 129 13.06 -5.88 4.27
C PHE A 129 14.51 -6.36 4.12
N ALA A 130 15.44 -5.48 3.68
CA ALA A 130 16.81 -5.82 3.35
C ALA A 130 17.61 -6.44 4.51
N ALA A 131 17.28 -6.09 5.75
CA ALA A 131 17.89 -6.69 6.95
C ALA A 131 17.21 -7.99 7.41
N ASP A 132 16.18 -8.49 6.71
CA ASP A 132 15.59 -9.79 7.01
C ASP A 132 16.25 -10.89 6.13
N PRO A 133 17.12 -11.74 6.68
CA PRO A 133 17.87 -12.74 5.90
C PRO A 133 16.99 -13.83 5.29
N ARG A 134 15.71 -13.92 5.71
CA ARG A 134 14.74 -14.88 5.18
C ARG A 134 14.02 -14.36 3.95
N ILE A 135 14.15 -13.07 3.61
CA ILE A 135 13.47 -12.47 2.47
C ILE A 135 14.47 -12.20 1.35
N ARG A 136 14.22 -12.78 0.19
CA ARG A 136 14.96 -12.53 -1.04
C ARG A 136 14.17 -11.63 -1.97
N HIS A 137 14.85 -10.80 -2.73
CA HIS A 137 14.24 -9.98 -3.76
C HIS A 137 14.09 -10.73 -5.08
N PHE A 138 12.87 -10.76 -5.62
CA PHE A 138 12.57 -11.15 -7.00
C PHE A 138 12.17 -9.89 -7.78
N PRO A 139 13.05 -9.37 -8.67
CA PRO A 139 12.84 -8.07 -9.29
C PRO A 139 11.68 -8.08 -10.28
N LEU A 140 10.66 -7.30 -10.00
CA LEU A 140 9.55 -7.00 -10.90
C LEU A 140 9.25 -5.52 -10.85
N THR A 141 9.09 -4.89 -12.02
CA THR A 141 8.75 -3.47 -12.13
C THR A 141 7.36 -3.31 -12.74
N TYR A 142 6.55 -2.45 -12.15
CA TYR A 142 5.24 -2.10 -12.67
C TYR A 142 5.26 -0.66 -13.20
N PRO A 143 5.11 -0.42 -14.51
CA PRO A 143 5.13 0.91 -15.11
C PRO A 143 3.80 1.63 -14.86
N ARG A 144 3.71 2.40 -13.78
CA ARG A 144 2.48 3.10 -13.37
C ARG A 144 1.94 4.09 -14.41
N THR A 145 2.83 4.72 -15.17
CA THR A 145 2.48 5.70 -16.22
C THR A 145 2.48 5.09 -17.60
N GLY A 146 2.77 3.79 -17.72
CA GLY A 146 2.85 3.08 -18.99
C GLY A 146 1.49 2.84 -19.64
N THR A 147 1.54 2.53 -20.93
CA THR A 147 0.43 2.02 -21.73
C THR A 147 -0.13 0.71 -21.15
N LEU A 148 -1.29 0.28 -21.63
CA LEU A 148 -1.84 -1.02 -21.21
C LEU A 148 -0.87 -2.16 -21.53
N GLN A 149 -0.26 -2.14 -22.72
CA GLN A 149 0.69 -3.16 -23.14
C GLN A 149 1.94 -3.20 -22.25
N GLU A 150 2.53 -2.04 -21.93
CA GLU A 150 3.68 -1.96 -21.01
C GLU A 150 3.34 -2.47 -19.61
N ARG A 151 2.15 -2.14 -19.09
CA ARG A 151 1.68 -2.65 -17.79
C ARG A 151 1.44 -4.16 -17.79
N LEU A 152 1.02 -4.71 -18.91
CA LEU A 152 0.83 -6.15 -19.07
C LEU A 152 2.13 -6.90 -19.36
N SER A 153 3.15 -6.23 -19.92
CA SER A 153 4.47 -6.83 -20.18
C SER A 153 5.22 -7.22 -18.90
N THR A 154 4.80 -6.71 -17.75
CA THR A 154 5.35 -7.11 -16.44
C THR A 154 4.79 -8.44 -15.94
N TRP A 155 3.78 -8.97 -16.63
CA TRP A 155 3.23 -10.28 -16.30
C TRP A 155 4.30 -11.35 -16.50
N THR A 156 4.54 -12.11 -15.44
CA THR A 156 5.46 -13.25 -15.47
C THR A 156 4.75 -14.47 -14.90
N HIS A 157 5.07 -15.63 -15.41
CA HIS A 157 4.58 -16.89 -14.87
C HIS A 157 5.62 -17.47 -13.91
N PHE A 158 5.21 -17.89 -12.72
CA PHE A 158 6.07 -18.49 -11.70
C PHE A 158 6.07 -20.01 -11.88
N GLU A 159 6.85 -20.51 -12.84
CA GLU A 159 6.81 -21.92 -13.27
C GLU A 159 7.62 -22.89 -12.41
N HIS A 160 8.24 -22.42 -11.33
CA HIS A 160 9.06 -23.30 -10.51
C HIS A 160 8.21 -24.40 -9.84
N PRO A 161 8.47 -25.69 -10.10
CA PRO A 161 7.80 -26.79 -9.41
C PRO A 161 7.89 -26.63 -7.89
N GLY A 162 6.79 -26.85 -7.17
CA GLY A 162 6.79 -26.68 -5.72
C GLY A 162 6.65 -25.24 -5.21
N SER A 163 6.52 -24.24 -6.10
CA SER A 163 6.31 -22.85 -5.68
C SER A 163 4.85 -22.58 -5.30
N ILE A 164 4.67 -21.57 -4.43
CA ILE A 164 3.37 -20.96 -4.09
C ILE A 164 3.47 -19.46 -4.36
N VAL A 165 2.40 -18.87 -4.87
CA VAL A 165 2.26 -17.43 -5.04
C VAL A 165 1.21 -16.91 -4.07
N ILE A 166 1.58 -15.91 -3.27
CA ILE A 166 0.67 -15.17 -2.40
C ILE A 166 0.50 -13.78 -2.98
N ASP A 167 -0.70 -13.48 -3.42
CA ASP A 167 -1.05 -12.20 -4.03
C ASP A 167 -1.90 -11.36 -3.07
N PRO A 168 -1.36 -10.24 -2.57
CA PRO A 168 -2.07 -9.32 -1.69
C PRO A 168 -2.98 -8.33 -2.43
N ASP A 169 -3.58 -8.69 -3.56
CA ASP A 169 -4.32 -7.78 -4.46
C ASP A 169 -3.39 -6.86 -5.25
N SER A 170 -2.39 -7.46 -5.89
CA SER A 170 -1.31 -6.75 -6.58
C SER A 170 -1.71 -6.20 -7.95
N ARG A 171 -1.19 -5.02 -8.29
CA ARG A 171 -1.25 -4.50 -9.66
C ARG A 171 -0.40 -5.33 -10.65
N LEU A 172 0.58 -6.07 -10.16
CA LEU A 172 1.38 -6.99 -11.01
C LEU A 172 0.53 -8.06 -11.67
N THR A 173 -0.56 -8.47 -11.05
CA THR A 173 -1.52 -9.45 -11.57
C THR A 173 -2.82 -8.81 -12.05
N GLN A 174 -2.84 -7.50 -12.19
CA GLN A 174 -4.08 -6.76 -12.42
C GLN A 174 -5.17 -7.14 -11.41
N LEU A 175 -4.78 -7.07 -10.12
CA LEU A 175 -5.65 -7.34 -8.98
C LEU A 175 -6.26 -8.77 -9.02
N GLY A 176 -5.42 -9.77 -9.30
CA GLY A 176 -5.77 -11.18 -9.28
C GLY A 176 -6.28 -11.76 -10.60
N LEU A 177 -6.46 -10.95 -11.65
CA LEU A 177 -7.02 -11.42 -12.91
C LEU A 177 -6.04 -12.21 -13.78
N LEU A 178 -4.76 -11.82 -13.81
CA LEU A 178 -3.74 -12.50 -14.62
C LEU A 178 -3.32 -13.82 -13.95
N PRO A 179 -3.33 -14.95 -14.69
CA PRO A 179 -2.88 -16.25 -14.19
C PRO A 179 -1.34 -16.31 -14.18
N VAL A 180 -0.73 -16.22 -12.99
CA VAL A 180 0.73 -16.23 -12.83
C VAL A 180 1.29 -17.58 -12.37
N CYS A 181 0.42 -18.52 -12.02
CA CYS A 181 0.71 -19.93 -11.74
C CYS A 181 -0.62 -20.71 -11.71
N ASP A 182 -0.55 -22.02 -11.47
CA ASP A 182 -1.75 -22.85 -11.28
C ASP A 182 -2.61 -22.35 -10.13
N ASP A 183 -3.94 -22.33 -10.33
CA ASP A 183 -4.89 -21.83 -9.34
C ASP A 183 -4.76 -22.50 -7.97
N GLU A 184 -4.38 -23.79 -7.92
CA GLU A 184 -4.16 -24.54 -6.67
C GLU A 184 -2.98 -24.01 -5.85
N ARG A 185 -2.01 -23.36 -6.50
CA ARG A 185 -0.82 -22.79 -5.89
C ARG A 185 -0.88 -21.27 -5.73
N TYR A 186 -1.99 -20.66 -6.15
CA TYR A 186 -2.23 -19.23 -6.09
C TYR A 186 -3.17 -18.87 -4.95
N PHE A 187 -2.70 -18.07 -4.00
CA PHE A 187 -3.44 -17.62 -2.83
C PHE A 187 -3.68 -16.11 -2.92
N PHE A 188 -4.91 -15.74 -3.22
CA PHE A 188 -5.32 -14.37 -3.51
C PHE A 188 -6.08 -13.74 -2.34
N PHE A 189 -5.51 -12.69 -1.76
CA PHE A 189 -6.17 -11.85 -0.77
C PHE A 189 -6.82 -10.66 -1.46
N GLU A 190 -8.08 -10.73 -1.79
CA GLU A 190 -8.82 -9.61 -2.38
C GLU A 190 -9.06 -8.50 -1.35
N SER A 191 -8.04 -7.67 -1.11
CA SER A 191 -8.03 -6.67 -0.04
C SER A 191 -9.19 -5.68 -0.10
N ARG A 192 -9.73 -5.44 -1.29
CA ARG A 192 -10.81 -4.48 -1.57
C ARG A 192 -12.18 -4.97 -1.10
N ALA A 193 -12.42 -6.28 -1.15
CA ALA A 193 -13.72 -6.88 -0.81
C ALA A 193 -13.68 -7.76 0.45
N TYR A 194 -12.54 -8.38 0.77
CA TYR A 194 -12.44 -9.27 1.94
C TYR A 194 -12.84 -8.57 3.25
N GLY A 195 -13.63 -9.28 4.03
CA GLY A 195 -14.19 -8.77 5.28
C GLY A 195 -15.49 -8.00 5.13
N GLY A 196 -16.03 -7.86 3.90
CA GLY A 196 -17.34 -7.29 3.64
C GLY A 196 -17.53 -5.94 4.35
N GLU A 197 -18.60 -5.77 5.10
CA GLU A 197 -18.95 -4.53 5.83
C GLU A 197 -18.17 -4.32 7.14
N SER A 198 -17.20 -5.16 7.45
CA SER A 198 -16.34 -5.02 8.62
C SER A 198 -15.64 -3.65 8.66
N ARG A 199 -15.54 -3.05 9.84
CA ARG A 199 -14.77 -1.84 10.09
C ARG A 199 -13.26 -2.09 10.32
N ALA A 200 -12.80 -3.32 10.14
CA ALA A 200 -11.39 -3.65 10.27
C ALA A 200 -10.54 -2.96 9.18
N ASN A 201 -9.34 -2.54 9.54
CA ASN A 201 -8.39 -2.01 8.58
C ASN A 201 -7.69 -3.13 7.80
N LEU A 202 -6.97 -2.76 6.73
CA LEU A 202 -6.35 -3.73 5.81
C LEU A 202 -5.32 -4.63 6.51
N THR A 203 -4.53 -4.11 7.43
CA THR A 203 -3.57 -4.93 8.20
C THR A 203 -4.29 -5.99 9.05
N MET A 204 -5.38 -5.63 9.71
CA MET A 204 -6.18 -6.59 10.50
C MET A 204 -6.84 -7.64 9.59
N LEU A 205 -7.34 -7.23 8.43
CA LEU A 205 -7.94 -8.14 7.44
C LEU A 205 -6.89 -9.09 6.85
N ALA A 206 -5.70 -8.60 6.48
CA ALA A 206 -4.61 -9.44 6.01
C ALA A 206 -4.18 -10.48 7.08
N ARG A 207 -4.09 -10.08 8.35
CA ARG A 207 -3.80 -10.99 9.46
C ARG A 207 -4.89 -12.04 9.66
N ARG A 208 -6.16 -11.63 9.55
CA ARG A 208 -7.31 -12.57 9.65
C ARG A 208 -7.26 -13.58 8.51
N TRP A 209 -7.06 -13.11 7.29
CA TRP A 209 -6.96 -13.96 6.11
C TRP A 209 -5.75 -14.92 6.19
N ALA A 210 -4.58 -14.42 6.63
CA ALA A 210 -3.41 -15.28 6.84
C ALA A 210 -3.66 -16.38 7.87
N ARG A 211 -4.43 -16.10 8.91
CA ARG A 211 -4.84 -17.14 9.90
C ARG A 211 -5.80 -18.14 9.28
N GLU A 212 -6.76 -17.68 8.51
CA GLU A 212 -7.75 -18.52 7.84
C GLU A 212 -7.10 -19.46 6.82
N VAL A 213 -6.19 -18.92 5.99
CA VAL A 213 -5.57 -19.67 4.89
C VAL A 213 -4.36 -20.48 5.33
N PHE A 214 -3.48 -19.92 6.14
CA PHE A 214 -2.21 -20.53 6.51
C PHE A 214 -2.14 -21.05 7.94
N GLY A 215 -3.16 -20.83 8.76
CA GLY A 215 -3.19 -21.27 10.15
C GLY A 215 -2.22 -20.54 11.09
N VAL A 216 -1.67 -19.38 10.68
CA VAL A 216 -0.62 -18.66 11.41
C VAL A 216 -1.04 -17.29 11.90
N ASN A 217 -0.49 -16.85 13.04
CA ASN A 217 -0.69 -15.50 13.56
C ASN A 217 0.41 -14.57 13.05
N ALA A 218 0.21 -14.04 11.85
CA ALA A 218 1.13 -13.10 11.21
C ALA A 218 0.94 -11.66 11.71
N ARG A 219 1.98 -10.84 11.50
CA ARG A 219 1.97 -9.39 11.81
C ARG A 219 2.61 -8.58 10.70
N SER A 220 2.22 -7.32 10.58
CA SER A 220 2.97 -6.37 9.76
C SER A 220 4.31 -6.08 10.42
N TYR A 221 5.35 -5.88 9.62
CA TYR A 221 6.69 -5.52 10.07
C TYR A 221 7.47 -4.82 8.96
N ILE A 222 8.58 -4.20 9.34
CA ILE A 222 9.64 -3.74 8.46
C ILE A 222 10.98 -4.22 9.01
N ALA A 223 11.94 -4.39 8.13
CA ALA A 223 13.32 -4.74 8.47
C ALA A 223 14.29 -4.05 7.49
N PRO A 224 14.27 -2.70 7.39
CA PRO A 224 15.22 -1.99 6.55
C PRO A 224 16.62 -2.06 7.15
N GLU A 225 17.63 -1.84 6.32
CA GLU A 225 18.99 -1.61 6.81
C GLU A 225 19.03 -0.41 7.75
N ARG A 226 19.90 -0.51 8.74
CA ARG A 226 20.01 0.52 9.77
C ARG A 226 20.83 1.70 9.25
N VAL A 227 20.26 2.89 9.34
CA VAL A 227 21.00 4.14 9.10
C VAL A 227 21.52 4.72 10.42
N SER A 228 22.52 5.61 10.37
CA SER A 228 23.14 6.23 11.56
C SER A 228 22.22 7.23 12.26
N GLU A 229 21.39 7.92 11.49
CA GLU A 229 20.52 9.00 11.94
C GLU A 229 19.46 8.51 12.91
N ARG A 230 19.19 9.35 13.91
CA ARG A 230 18.16 9.11 14.93
C ARG A 230 17.39 10.40 15.19
N ALA A 231 16.14 10.26 15.51
CA ALA A 231 15.28 11.36 15.91
C ALA A 231 14.42 10.98 17.12
N ASP A 232 14.13 11.93 17.97
CA ASP A 232 13.07 11.78 18.97
C ASP A 232 11.71 11.80 18.27
N ILE A 233 11.55 12.69 17.27
CA ILE A 233 10.35 12.77 16.44
C ILE A 233 10.73 12.68 14.96
N ALA A 234 10.09 11.72 14.24
CA ALA A 234 10.16 11.61 12.79
C ALA A 234 8.90 12.21 12.17
N VAL A 235 9.05 13.02 11.12
CA VAL A 235 7.94 13.70 10.45
C VAL A 235 7.97 13.44 8.96
N SER A 236 6.80 13.19 8.34
CA SER A 236 6.69 13.11 6.88
C SER A 236 5.43 13.84 6.39
N PHE A 237 5.62 14.75 5.44
CA PHE A 237 4.55 15.46 4.74
C PHE A 237 4.24 14.87 3.36
N GLY A 238 4.78 13.70 3.07
CA GLY A 238 4.50 12.99 1.83
C GLY A 238 3.02 12.59 1.72
N VAL A 239 2.42 12.85 0.56
CA VAL A 239 1.02 12.53 0.25
C VAL A 239 0.88 11.62 -0.98
N GLY A 240 2.01 11.19 -1.54
CA GLY A 240 2.07 10.48 -2.81
C GLY A 240 1.47 11.32 -3.94
N GLU A 241 0.67 10.72 -4.80
CA GLU A 241 0.07 11.37 -5.97
C GLU A 241 -1.21 12.17 -5.64
N ASN A 242 -1.65 12.23 -4.37
CA ASN A 242 -2.91 12.89 -3.99
C ASN A 242 -2.67 14.16 -3.15
N PRO A 243 -2.58 15.36 -3.76
CA PRO A 243 -2.38 16.61 -3.05
C PRO A 243 -3.55 16.99 -2.13
N ALA A 244 -4.75 16.46 -2.34
CA ALA A 244 -5.91 16.72 -1.47
C ALA A 244 -5.74 16.17 -0.03
N LYS A 245 -4.72 15.35 0.20
CA LYS A 245 -4.35 14.90 1.56
C LYS A 245 -3.66 15.97 2.40
N ARG A 246 -3.19 17.05 1.79
CA ARG A 246 -2.50 18.14 2.49
C ARG A 246 -3.48 19.03 3.25
N VAL A 247 -2.96 19.64 4.31
CA VAL A 247 -3.62 20.73 5.00
C VAL A 247 -3.04 22.04 4.46
N ASP A 248 -3.90 22.98 4.12
CA ASP A 248 -3.51 24.24 3.51
C ASP A 248 -2.96 25.27 4.53
N GLY A 249 -2.42 26.37 4.01
CA GLY A 249 -1.86 27.45 4.82
C GLY A 249 -0.52 27.11 5.44
N GLY A 250 -0.17 27.77 6.54
CA GLY A 250 1.08 27.55 7.28
C GLY A 250 1.08 26.31 8.18
N PHE A 251 0.12 25.40 8.03
CA PHE A 251 -0.08 24.26 8.93
C PHE A 251 1.17 23.42 9.16
N GLU A 252 1.93 23.12 8.13
CA GLU A 252 3.14 22.28 8.25
C GLU A 252 4.23 23.00 9.06
N ALA A 253 4.39 24.29 8.87
CA ALA A 253 5.32 25.13 9.67
C ALA A 253 4.90 25.20 11.15
N ASP A 254 3.62 25.45 11.40
CA ASP A 254 3.07 25.50 12.76
C ASP A 254 3.19 24.15 13.46
N LEU A 255 2.94 23.05 12.74
CA LEU A 255 3.11 21.70 13.25
C LEU A 255 4.57 21.44 13.63
N LEU A 256 5.52 21.80 12.77
CA LEU A 256 6.95 21.68 13.06
C LEU A 256 7.34 22.51 14.28
N ALA A 257 6.88 23.76 14.38
CA ALA A 257 7.14 24.62 15.53
C ALA A 257 6.60 24.04 16.85
N ILE A 258 5.44 23.39 16.82
CA ILE A 258 4.88 22.69 17.98
C ILE A 258 5.73 21.48 18.36
N LEU A 259 6.09 20.63 17.40
CA LEU A 259 6.85 19.41 17.64
C LEU A 259 8.28 19.71 18.10
N ALA A 260 8.93 20.74 17.53
CA ALA A 260 10.28 21.15 17.87
C ALA A 260 10.43 21.62 19.35
N ARG A 261 9.37 22.17 19.92
CA ARG A 261 9.36 22.52 21.36
C ARG A 261 9.24 21.32 22.30
N ARG A 262 8.96 20.13 21.76
CA ARG A 262 8.65 18.93 22.55
C ARG A 262 9.76 17.89 22.56
N ALA A 263 10.73 18.01 21.68
CA ALA A 263 11.80 17.03 21.54
C ALA A 263 13.11 17.70 21.12
N PRO A 264 14.25 17.21 21.60
CA PRO A 264 15.58 17.73 21.24
C PRO A 264 15.90 17.61 19.75
N THR A 265 15.42 16.53 19.09
CA THR A 265 15.78 16.25 17.69
C THR A 265 14.56 15.86 16.87
N LEU A 266 14.36 16.56 15.76
CA LEU A 266 13.39 16.22 14.74
C LEU A 266 14.08 15.86 13.43
N ILE A 267 13.59 14.83 12.75
CA ILE A 267 13.96 14.56 11.36
C ILE A 267 12.71 14.61 10.49
N VAL A 268 12.77 15.45 9.43
CA VAL A 268 11.70 15.60 8.44
C VAL A 268 12.13 14.95 7.13
N ASP A 269 11.29 14.04 6.63
CA ASP A 269 11.48 13.40 5.33
C ASP A 269 11.24 14.40 4.19
N LYS A 270 12.20 14.55 3.27
CA LYS A 270 12.07 15.40 2.06
C LYS A 270 11.28 14.75 0.94
N GLY A 271 10.83 13.50 1.15
CA GLY A 271 10.00 12.78 0.18
C GLY A 271 10.74 12.42 -1.11
N ALA A 272 10.03 12.52 -2.24
CA ALA A 272 10.56 12.15 -3.55
C ALA A 272 11.45 13.22 -4.22
N GLY A 273 11.72 14.34 -3.55
CA GLY A 273 12.44 15.48 -4.13
C GLY A 273 11.51 16.49 -4.83
N GLY A 274 12.08 17.39 -5.62
CA GLY A 274 11.33 18.43 -6.35
C GLY A 274 10.44 19.29 -5.46
N ASP A 275 9.22 19.60 -5.92
CA ASP A 275 8.25 20.45 -5.21
C ASP A 275 7.95 20.00 -3.78
N GLU A 276 8.03 18.69 -3.51
CA GLU A 276 7.80 18.15 -2.17
C GLU A 276 8.93 18.55 -1.22
N ALA A 277 10.17 18.39 -1.67
CA ALA A 277 11.35 18.79 -0.89
C ALA A 277 11.40 20.31 -0.64
N GLU A 278 11.13 21.12 -1.66
CA GLU A 278 11.07 22.58 -1.53
C GLU A 278 10.01 23.04 -0.54
N ARG A 279 8.86 22.36 -0.53
CA ARG A 279 7.78 22.66 0.41
C ARG A 279 8.19 22.34 1.85
N VAL A 280 8.90 21.21 2.05
CA VAL A 280 9.44 20.84 3.35
C VAL A 280 10.44 21.91 3.81
N ASP A 281 11.34 22.35 2.95
CA ASP A 281 12.34 23.39 3.28
C ASP A 281 11.65 24.71 3.69
N ARG A 282 10.64 25.15 2.93
CA ARG A 282 9.85 26.34 3.30
C ARG A 282 9.13 26.18 4.64
N ALA A 283 8.60 25.01 4.92
CA ALA A 283 7.91 24.75 6.19
C ALA A 283 8.90 24.76 7.38
N ILE A 284 10.10 24.23 7.19
CA ILE A 284 11.17 24.26 8.23
C ILE A 284 11.60 25.70 8.49
N GLU A 285 11.91 26.47 7.44
CA GLU A 285 12.29 27.88 7.55
C GLU A 285 11.21 28.69 8.28
N ALA A 286 9.95 28.58 7.84
CA ALA A 286 8.82 29.29 8.44
C ALA A 286 8.52 28.85 9.88
N SER A 287 8.91 27.66 10.30
CA SER A 287 8.74 27.18 11.68
C SER A 287 9.64 27.89 12.69
N GLY A 288 10.76 28.48 12.23
CA GLY A 288 11.77 29.13 13.05
C GLY A 288 12.52 28.18 14.02
N ALA A 289 12.36 26.87 13.86
CA ALA A 289 12.98 25.90 14.76
C ALA A 289 14.40 25.52 14.32
N SER A 290 15.34 25.44 15.27
CA SER A 290 16.76 25.15 15.01
C SER A 290 17.17 23.69 15.23
N ASN A 291 16.29 22.87 15.80
CA ASN A 291 16.54 21.46 16.13
C ASN A 291 15.92 20.49 15.12
N ILE A 292 15.69 20.95 13.90
CA ILE A 292 15.16 20.17 12.78
C ILE A 292 16.29 19.86 11.80
N THR A 293 16.41 18.58 11.44
CA THR A 293 17.24 18.12 10.32
C THR A 293 16.36 17.45 9.27
N THR A 294 16.88 17.29 8.05
CA THR A 294 16.14 16.67 6.97
C THR A 294 16.73 15.31 6.61
N TRP A 295 15.86 14.39 6.20
CA TRP A 295 16.25 13.14 5.54
C TRP A 295 16.06 13.29 4.04
N ASN A 296 17.11 13.00 3.28
CA ASN A 296 17.13 13.07 1.82
C ASN A 296 17.67 11.76 1.22
N GLY A 297 17.32 10.62 1.82
CA GLY A 297 17.72 9.29 1.38
C GLY A 297 16.52 8.46 0.90
N SER A 298 16.70 7.14 0.83
CA SER A 298 15.61 6.24 0.49
C SER A 298 14.51 6.25 1.55
N PHE A 299 13.30 5.90 1.14
CA PHE A 299 12.19 5.73 2.11
C PHE A 299 12.47 4.60 3.11
N ALA A 300 13.20 3.55 2.71
CA ALA A 300 13.62 2.49 3.64
C ALA A 300 14.53 3.02 4.75
N GLY A 301 15.46 3.92 4.43
CA GLY A 301 16.27 4.64 5.42
C GLY A 301 15.41 5.48 6.36
N PHE A 302 14.44 6.23 5.83
CA PHE A 302 13.48 6.96 6.66
C PHE A 302 12.65 6.02 7.55
N ALA A 303 12.19 4.88 7.02
CA ALA A 303 11.48 3.87 7.80
C ALA A 303 12.37 3.28 8.93
N SER A 304 13.69 3.17 8.70
CA SER A 304 14.64 2.82 9.75
C SER A 304 14.70 3.87 10.86
N ILE A 305 14.66 5.17 10.53
CA ILE A 305 14.57 6.26 11.50
C ILE A 305 13.26 6.19 12.28
N VAL A 306 12.12 6.09 11.57
CA VAL A 306 10.77 5.98 12.17
C VAL A 306 10.69 4.81 13.15
N SER A 307 11.28 3.66 12.82
CA SER A 307 11.24 2.46 13.67
C SER A 307 11.93 2.63 15.03
N ARG A 308 12.80 3.64 15.16
CA ARG A 308 13.59 3.94 16.35
C ARG A 308 13.23 5.28 16.99
N ALA A 309 12.34 6.04 16.36
CA ALA A 309 11.87 7.32 16.89
C ALA A 309 10.94 7.11 18.10
N GLY A 310 10.94 8.09 19.00
CA GLY A 310 10.00 8.15 20.12
C GLY A 310 8.58 8.43 19.67
N PHE A 311 8.42 9.18 18.56
CA PHE A 311 7.13 9.59 18.02
C PHE A 311 7.19 9.81 16.50
N TYR A 312 6.08 9.56 15.81
CA TYR A 312 5.89 9.89 14.38
C TYR A 312 4.69 10.81 14.19
N ALA A 313 4.85 11.81 13.32
CA ALA A 313 3.76 12.69 12.89
C ALA A 313 3.76 12.81 11.36
N GLY A 314 2.57 12.75 10.72
CA GLY A 314 2.51 12.92 9.28
C GLY A 314 1.11 12.77 8.70
N TYR A 315 1.05 12.88 7.38
CA TYR A 315 -0.16 12.60 6.62
C TYR A 315 -0.38 11.11 6.38
N ASP A 316 -1.56 10.77 5.85
CA ASP A 316 -1.89 9.43 5.36
C ASP A 316 -0.96 9.01 4.20
N SER A 317 0.12 8.34 4.55
CA SER A 317 1.18 7.91 3.62
C SER A 317 1.92 6.66 4.13
N ALA A 318 3.00 6.29 3.47
CA ALA A 318 3.81 5.12 3.85
C ALA A 318 4.40 5.23 5.28
N GLY A 319 4.74 6.44 5.73
CA GLY A 319 5.34 6.68 7.05
C GLY A 319 4.46 6.24 8.22
N GLN A 320 3.14 6.45 8.15
CA GLN A 320 2.22 5.97 9.18
C GLN A 320 2.21 4.44 9.31
N HIS A 321 2.36 3.73 8.18
CA HIS A 321 2.41 2.27 8.18
C HIS A 321 3.75 1.76 8.71
N ALA A 322 4.85 2.45 8.43
CA ALA A 322 6.15 2.15 9.02
C ALA A 322 6.13 2.32 10.54
N ALA A 323 5.57 3.42 11.05
CA ALA A 323 5.38 3.65 12.48
C ALA A 323 4.49 2.58 13.12
N ALA A 324 3.36 2.23 12.49
CA ALA A 324 2.46 1.19 12.98
C ALA A 324 3.13 -0.20 13.03
N ALA A 325 3.87 -0.57 11.99
CA ALA A 325 4.57 -1.85 11.89
C ALA A 325 5.71 -1.99 12.92
N SER A 326 6.31 -0.88 13.31
CA SER A 326 7.38 -0.80 14.32
C SER A 326 6.86 -0.60 15.76
N GLY A 327 5.57 -0.30 15.92
CA GLY A 327 4.98 0.05 17.21
C GLY A 327 5.33 1.44 17.72
N THR A 328 5.87 2.30 16.87
CA THR A 328 6.17 3.71 17.18
C THR A 328 4.87 4.48 17.46
N PRO A 329 4.79 5.23 18.57
CA PRO A 329 3.66 6.10 18.83
C PRO A 329 3.48 7.11 17.70
N GLN A 330 2.23 7.38 17.31
CA GLN A 330 2.04 8.23 16.14
C GLN A 330 0.75 9.03 16.17
N VAL A 331 0.79 10.17 15.48
CA VAL A 331 -0.37 10.90 14.99
C VAL A 331 -0.34 10.93 13.47
N THR A 332 -1.47 10.60 12.87
CA THR A 332 -1.64 10.66 11.41
C THR A 332 -2.86 11.49 11.05
N ILE A 333 -2.71 12.32 10.03
CA ILE A 333 -3.73 13.26 9.56
C ILE A 333 -4.31 12.72 8.26
N PHE A 334 -5.61 12.45 8.28
CA PHE A 334 -6.35 11.94 7.14
C PHE A 334 -7.21 13.04 6.50
N ARG A 335 -6.89 13.35 5.23
CA ARG A 335 -7.69 14.20 4.34
C ARG A 335 -7.73 13.59 2.93
N GLY A 336 -8.60 14.11 2.07
CA GLY A 336 -8.64 13.72 0.66
C GLY A 336 -9.04 12.27 0.39
N HIS A 337 -9.68 11.57 1.33
CA HIS A 337 -10.22 10.23 1.13
C HIS A 337 -11.56 10.29 0.40
N VAL A 338 -11.80 9.32 -0.48
CA VAL A 338 -12.99 9.28 -1.35
C VAL A 338 -14.27 9.02 -0.54
N ASN A 339 -14.19 8.18 0.49
CA ASN A 339 -15.29 7.86 1.39
C ASN A 339 -14.74 7.39 2.76
N GLU A 340 -15.63 7.32 3.75
CA GLU A 340 -15.30 6.89 5.11
C GLU A 340 -14.73 5.46 5.14
N ARG A 341 -15.13 4.59 4.21
CA ARG A 341 -14.66 3.23 4.11
C ARG A 341 -13.19 3.16 3.71
N MET A 342 -12.75 3.98 2.76
CA MET A 342 -11.34 4.11 2.40
C MET A 342 -10.49 4.49 3.62
N LEU A 343 -10.93 5.48 4.40
CA LEU A 343 -10.26 5.87 5.64
C LEU A 343 -10.17 4.70 6.62
N GLN A 344 -11.28 4.00 6.87
CA GLN A 344 -11.31 2.86 7.79
C GLN A 344 -10.37 1.74 7.34
N ARG A 345 -10.27 1.49 6.03
CA ARG A 345 -9.40 0.48 5.46
C ARG A 345 -7.91 0.84 5.58
N TRP A 346 -7.56 2.09 5.34
CA TRP A 346 -6.17 2.54 5.36
C TRP A 346 -5.67 3.06 6.71
N ARG A 347 -6.53 3.26 7.70
CA ARG A 347 -6.05 3.70 9.01
C ARG A 347 -5.03 2.71 9.58
N PRO A 348 -3.92 3.20 10.16
CA PRO A 348 -2.90 2.34 10.74
C PRO A 348 -3.41 1.59 11.97
N SER A 349 -2.78 0.44 12.27
CA SER A 349 -3.09 -0.40 13.44
C SER A 349 -2.12 -0.13 14.57
N GLY A 350 -2.59 -0.07 15.81
CA GLY A 350 -1.70 0.00 16.98
C GLY A 350 -2.39 0.62 18.20
N ARG A 351 -1.85 0.36 19.39
CA ARG A 351 -2.39 0.91 20.65
C ARG A 351 -2.06 2.40 20.82
N ARG A 352 -0.93 2.86 20.29
CA ARG A 352 -0.45 4.25 20.38
C ARG A 352 -0.60 4.99 19.06
N VAL A 353 -1.70 4.72 18.34
CA VAL A 353 -2.02 5.33 17.06
C VAL A 353 -3.19 6.29 17.25
N ARG A 354 -2.98 7.55 16.89
CA ARG A 354 -4.04 8.55 16.85
C ARG A 354 -4.28 9.02 15.42
N VAL A 355 -5.50 8.82 14.93
CA VAL A 355 -5.96 9.27 13.63
C VAL A 355 -6.77 10.53 13.79
N LEU A 356 -6.37 11.62 13.14
CA LEU A 356 -7.09 12.90 13.10
C LEU A 356 -7.70 13.09 11.72
N LYS A 357 -9.00 13.40 11.67
CA LYS A 357 -9.76 13.56 10.43
C LYS A 357 -10.79 14.68 10.57
N HIS A 358 -11.18 15.27 9.45
CA HIS A 358 -12.28 16.25 9.38
C HIS A 358 -12.16 17.45 10.35
N LEU A 359 -10.94 17.80 10.75
CA LEU A 359 -10.69 18.94 11.62
C LEU A 359 -10.07 20.10 10.83
N GLU A 360 -10.44 21.32 11.22
CA GLU A 360 -9.79 22.54 10.75
C GLU A 360 -8.32 22.60 11.22
N PRO A 361 -7.42 23.27 10.47
CA PRO A 361 -5.98 23.31 10.76
C PRO A 361 -5.67 23.69 12.22
N GLU A 362 -6.26 24.75 12.73
CA GLU A 362 -6.07 25.21 14.10
C GLU A 362 -6.48 24.16 15.14
N LYS A 363 -7.56 23.44 14.88
CA LYS A 363 -8.06 22.40 15.77
C LYS A 363 -7.15 21.18 15.76
N LEU A 364 -6.60 20.81 14.59
CA LEU A 364 -5.55 19.78 14.46
C LEU A 364 -4.35 20.13 15.34
N LEU A 365 -3.79 21.35 15.19
CA LEU A 365 -2.65 21.81 15.95
C LEU A 365 -2.91 21.79 17.45
N ARG A 366 -4.08 22.27 17.91
CA ARG A 366 -4.45 22.23 19.35
C ARG A 366 -4.52 20.80 19.89
N VAL A 367 -5.02 19.85 19.10
CA VAL A 367 -5.07 18.44 19.51
C VAL A 367 -3.67 17.87 19.60
N ILE A 368 -2.83 18.12 18.58
CA ILE A 368 -1.45 17.60 18.54
C ILE A 368 -0.62 18.20 19.68
N ALA A 369 -0.78 19.49 19.97
CA ALA A 369 -0.08 20.15 21.07
C ALA A 369 -0.40 19.56 22.46
N LYS A 370 -1.49 18.80 22.60
CA LYS A 370 -1.91 18.14 23.86
C LYS A 370 -1.57 16.66 23.92
N LEU A 371 -0.99 16.08 22.86
CA LEU A 371 -0.59 14.67 22.88
C LEU A 371 0.58 14.48 23.86
N PRO A 372 0.64 13.35 24.56
CA PRO A 372 1.72 13.06 25.51
C PRO A 372 3.09 12.89 24.82
#